data_1cf7348a66aa52ca4cde59f63d4bd0b9
#
_entry.id   1cf7348a66aa52ca4cde59f63d4bd0b9
#
_cell.length_a   1.000
_cell.length_b   1.000
_cell.length_c   1.000
_cell.angle_alpha   90.00
_cell.angle_beta   90.00
_cell.angle_gamma   90.00
#
_symmetry.space_group_name_H-M   'P 1'
#
loop_
_entity.id
_entity.type
_entity.pdbx_description
1 polymer ?
#
loop_
_entity_poly.entity_id
_entity_poly.type
_entity_poly.pdbx_seq_one_letter_code
_entity_poly.pdbx_strand_id
1 'polypeptide(L)'
;MRCLFVALLTGVLLSGCASPSLDPSGTWINQAAIEAAVEGDNLREALLAYGPNLEWQLDNERQRARFSNGFERGEGSFKRQVDGQLRVRFYGDFQEVLSLSNGELIQAQSDTWPEQRFVRAPAAPGPLAPLGSSFEQALYSAYLGGTWLIKEGLGEGGLVLFQADGGVQGLPGAERYALCLAGDCAAMSGEFDSLWLQLGDQGQSWLFEREGDQLRVFEALNRSQIDEMPDYYKGQQRWLLMKR
;
A
#
# COMPACT_ATOMS: atom_id res chain seq x y z
N MET A 1 -68.17 -50.32 6.06
CA MET A 1 -66.90 -49.80 6.65
C MET A 1 -66.01 -49.38 5.50
N ARG A 2 -65.85 -48.06 5.29
CA ARG A 2 -65.03 -47.49 4.22
C ARG A 2 -63.83 -46.80 4.90
N CYS A 3 -62.64 -47.33 4.74
CA CYS A 3 -61.40 -46.72 5.22
C CYS A 3 -60.90 -45.73 4.18
N LEU A 4 -60.90 -44.44 4.54
CA LEU A 4 -60.18 -43.39 3.76
C LEU A 4 -58.73 -43.39 4.17
N PHE A 5 -57.82 -43.63 3.25
CA PHE A 5 -56.40 -43.37 3.40
C PHE A 5 -56.14 -41.90 2.98
N VAL A 6 -55.74 -41.08 3.92
CA VAL A 6 -55.21 -39.74 3.68
C VAL A 6 -53.71 -39.85 3.52
N ALA A 7 -53.20 -39.68 2.31
CA ALA A 7 -51.77 -39.60 2.05
C ALA A 7 -51.26 -38.17 2.32
N LEU A 8 -50.46 -37.99 3.37
CA LEU A 8 -49.79 -36.74 3.75
C LEU A 8 -48.54 -36.58 2.88
N LEU A 9 -48.60 -35.70 1.90
CA LEU A 9 -47.40 -35.29 1.11
C LEU A 9 -46.59 -34.29 1.92
N THR A 10 -45.52 -34.74 2.56
CA THR A 10 -44.50 -33.87 3.19
C THR A 10 -43.59 -33.31 2.11
N GLY A 11 -43.86 -32.06 1.67
CA GLY A 11 -42.93 -31.31 0.80
C GLY A 11 -41.72 -30.84 1.60
N VAL A 12 -40.56 -31.41 1.34
CA VAL A 12 -39.26 -30.95 1.85
C VAL A 12 -38.87 -29.69 1.07
N LEU A 13 -39.05 -28.51 1.68
CA LEU A 13 -38.50 -27.27 1.18
C LEU A 13 -36.96 -27.30 1.40
N LEU A 14 -36.21 -27.62 0.35
CA LEU A 14 -34.79 -27.39 0.26
C LEU A 14 -34.58 -25.88 0.17
N SER A 15 -34.54 -25.18 1.29
CA SER A 15 -34.00 -23.83 1.38
C SER A 15 -32.49 -23.91 1.16
N GLY A 16 -32.06 -23.79 -0.08
CA GLY A 16 -30.67 -23.58 -0.43
C GLY A 16 -30.22 -22.28 0.24
N CYS A 17 -29.36 -22.36 1.25
CA CYS A 17 -28.62 -21.22 1.77
C CYS A 17 -27.68 -20.74 0.65
N ALA A 18 -28.16 -19.83 -0.20
CA ALA A 18 -27.27 -19.02 -1.00
C ALA A 18 -26.46 -18.16 0.00
N SER A 19 -25.21 -18.51 0.25
CA SER A 19 -24.31 -17.65 1.01
C SER A 19 -24.32 -16.28 0.31
N PRO A 20 -24.56 -15.18 1.05
CA PRO A 20 -24.54 -13.85 0.45
C PRO A 20 -23.16 -13.67 -0.20
N SER A 21 -23.17 -13.39 -1.50
CA SER A 21 -21.92 -13.09 -2.19
C SER A 21 -21.33 -11.85 -1.53
N LEU A 22 -20.16 -11.98 -0.90
CA LEU A 22 -19.47 -10.87 -0.28
C LEU A 22 -19.27 -9.76 -1.31
N ASP A 23 -19.70 -8.54 -1.00
CA ASP A 23 -19.47 -7.38 -1.87
C ASP A 23 -17.98 -7.03 -1.87
N PRO A 24 -17.31 -7.06 -3.04
CA PRO A 24 -15.91 -6.71 -3.16
C PRO A 24 -15.67 -5.20 -3.12
N SER A 25 -16.71 -4.37 -3.25
CA SER A 25 -16.58 -2.92 -3.35
C SER A 25 -15.83 -2.32 -2.19
N GLY A 26 -14.97 -1.34 -2.49
CA GLY A 26 -14.18 -0.60 -1.50
C GLY A 26 -12.70 -0.58 -1.83
N THR A 27 -11.94 -0.06 -0.88
CA THR A 27 -10.48 0.05 -0.96
C THR A 27 -9.83 -1.03 -0.12
N TRP A 28 -8.82 -1.67 -0.69
CA TRP A 28 -8.09 -2.80 -0.13
C TRP A 28 -6.60 -2.49 -0.17
N ILE A 29 -5.89 -2.67 0.93
CA ILE A 29 -4.47 -2.35 1.06
C ILE A 29 -3.65 -3.59 1.41
N ASN A 30 -2.41 -3.65 0.91
CA ASN A 30 -1.44 -4.69 1.23
C ASN A 30 -0.87 -4.47 2.64
N GLN A 31 -1.61 -4.91 3.64
CA GLN A 31 -1.24 -4.73 5.04
C GLN A 31 0.03 -5.51 5.41
N ALA A 32 0.25 -6.67 4.80
CA ALA A 32 1.42 -7.50 5.06
C ALA A 32 2.74 -6.79 4.68
N ALA A 33 2.73 -6.01 3.58
CA ALA A 33 3.88 -5.19 3.21
C ALA A 33 4.18 -4.10 4.24
N ILE A 34 3.14 -3.49 4.83
CA ILE A 34 3.29 -2.48 5.88
C ILE A 34 3.88 -3.11 7.15
N GLU A 35 3.32 -4.24 7.58
CA GLU A 35 3.78 -4.97 8.77
C GLU A 35 5.24 -5.42 8.61
N ALA A 36 5.58 -5.98 7.45
CA ALA A 36 6.93 -6.41 7.15
C ALA A 36 7.93 -5.22 7.15
N ALA A 37 7.53 -4.06 6.61
CA ALA A 37 8.36 -2.86 6.65
C ALA A 37 8.61 -2.38 8.09
N VAL A 38 7.58 -2.41 8.94
CA VAL A 38 7.69 -2.00 10.35
C VAL A 38 8.56 -2.96 11.16
N GLU A 39 8.40 -4.28 10.94
CA GLU A 39 9.13 -5.32 11.67
C GLU A 39 10.58 -5.45 11.18
N GLY A 40 10.80 -5.36 9.87
CA GLY A 40 12.11 -5.56 9.23
C GLY A 40 12.95 -4.28 9.14
N ASP A 41 12.40 -3.14 9.49
CA ASP A 41 13.04 -1.82 9.39
C ASP A 41 13.49 -1.40 7.96
N ASN A 42 13.20 -2.23 6.94
CA ASN A 42 13.56 -2.00 5.55
C ASN A 42 12.31 -1.96 4.66
N LEU A 43 11.94 -0.75 4.25
CA LEU A 43 10.75 -0.52 3.44
C LEU A 43 10.84 -1.18 2.07
N ARG A 44 11.99 -1.01 1.40
CA ARG A 44 12.20 -1.50 0.04
C ARG A 44 12.11 -3.02 -0.03
N GLU A 45 12.78 -3.73 0.89
CA GLU A 45 12.72 -5.21 0.95
C GLU A 45 11.30 -5.70 1.21
N ALA A 46 10.58 -5.05 2.13
CA ALA A 46 9.20 -5.41 2.43
C ALA A 46 8.29 -5.22 1.20
N LEU A 47 8.40 -4.09 0.49
CA LEU A 47 7.59 -3.83 -0.70
C LEU A 47 7.92 -4.82 -1.82
N LEU A 48 9.19 -5.20 -2.01
CA LEU A 48 9.60 -6.20 -3.01
C LEU A 48 9.11 -7.61 -2.65
N ALA A 49 9.11 -7.98 -1.38
CA ALA A 49 8.69 -9.31 -0.94
C ALA A 49 7.17 -9.54 -1.04
N TYR A 50 6.37 -8.48 -0.81
CA TYR A 50 4.91 -8.56 -0.75
C TYR A 50 4.21 -7.82 -1.92
N GLY A 51 5.00 -7.15 -2.80
CA GLY A 51 4.52 -6.40 -3.96
C GLY A 51 3.92 -7.27 -5.02
N PRO A 52 3.62 -6.83 -6.31
CA PRO A 52 3.79 -5.43 -6.74
C PRO A 52 2.63 -4.51 -6.34
N ASN A 53 1.42 -5.04 -6.12
CA ASN A 53 0.25 -4.21 -5.89
C ASN A 53 0.14 -3.83 -4.41
N LEU A 54 -0.05 -2.52 -4.16
CA LEU A 54 -0.13 -1.95 -2.82
C LEU A 54 -1.57 -1.63 -2.43
N GLU A 55 -2.38 -1.23 -3.40
CA GLU A 55 -3.79 -0.88 -3.19
C GLU A 55 -4.65 -1.35 -4.36
N TRP A 56 -5.83 -1.89 -4.04
CA TRP A 56 -6.94 -2.13 -4.96
C TRP A 56 -8.15 -1.29 -4.57
N GLN A 57 -8.86 -0.77 -5.59
CA GLN A 57 -10.19 -0.19 -5.43
C GLN A 57 -11.16 -0.90 -6.35
N LEU A 58 -12.22 -1.46 -5.78
CA LEU A 58 -13.23 -2.21 -6.50
C LEU A 58 -14.59 -1.49 -6.40
N ASP A 59 -15.27 -1.39 -7.53
CA ASP A 59 -16.65 -0.89 -7.66
C ASP A 59 -17.49 -1.96 -8.33
N ASN A 60 -18.26 -2.69 -7.54
CA ASN A 60 -19.06 -3.81 -8.02
C ASN A 60 -20.26 -3.35 -8.88
N GLU A 61 -20.79 -2.15 -8.63
CA GLU A 61 -21.91 -1.62 -9.41
C GLU A 61 -21.46 -1.29 -10.84
N ARG A 62 -20.26 -0.69 -10.98
CA ARG A 62 -19.68 -0.33 -12.27
C ARG A 62 -18.80 -1.42 -12.86
N GLN A 63 -18.60 -2.53 -12.14
CA GLN A 63 -17.67 -3.61 -12.51
C GLN A 63 -16.27 -3.09 -12.85
N ARG A 64 -15.78 -2.14 -12.06
CA ARG A 64 -14.51 -1.46 -12.25
C ARG A 64 -13.53 -1.87 -11.16
N ALA A 65 -12.30 -2.17 -11.56
CA ALA A 65 -11.18 -2.42 -10.66
C ALA A 65 -10.04 -1.45 -11.00
N ARG A 66 -9.42 -0.89 -9.96
CA ARG A 66 -8.24 -0.04 -10.09
C ARG A 66 -7.18 -0.52 -9.12
N PHE A 67 -5.91 -0.47 -9.53
CA PHE A 67 -4.79 -0.76 -8.62
C PHE A 67 -3.74 0.34 -8.66
N SER A 68 -2.94 0.38 -7.58
CA SER A 68 -1.69 1.13 -7.50
C SER A 68 -0.59 0.20 -6.99
N ASN A 69 0.58 0.28 -7.62
CA ASN A 69 1.81 -0.38 -7.17
C ASN A 69 2.81 0.61 -6.55
N GLY A 70 2.36 1.85 -6.27
CA GLY A 70 3.21 2.93 -5.76
C GLY A 70 3.91 3.76 -6.84
N PHE A 71 3.94 3.27 -8.09
CA PHE A 71 4.47 3.97 -9.25
C PHE A 71 3.43 4.09 -10.36
N GLU A 72 2.86 2.96 -10.76
CA GLU A 72 1.83 2.88 -11.78
C GLU A 72 0.45 2.75 -11.17
N ARG A 73 -0.54 3.19 -11.94
CA ARG A 73 -1.96 3.02 -11.64
C ARG A 73 -2.63 2.38 -12.84
N GLY A 74 -3.34 1.29 -12.61
CA GLY A 74 -4.10 0.60 -13.64
C GLY A 74 -5.59 0.66 -13.37
N GLU A 75 -6.38 0.70 -14.44
CA GLU A 75 -7.83 0.60 -14.39
C GLU A 75 -8.30 -0.46 -15.38
N GLY A 76 -9.19 -1.33 -14.92
CA GLY A 76 -9.78 -2.39 -15.71
C GLY A 76 -11.24 -2.65 -15.34
N SER A 77 -11.88 -3.51 -16.12
CA SER A 77 -13.19 -4.03 -15.78
C SER A 77 -13.09 -5.45 -15.23
N PHE A 78 -13.97 -5.82 -14.32
CA PHE A 78 -14.01 -7.20 -13.86
C PHE A 78 -15.35 -7.87 -14.09
N LYS A 79 -15.30 -9.20 -14.17
CA LYS A 79 -16.49 -10.07 -14.18
C LYS A 79 -16.35 -11.12 -13.11
N ARG A 80 -17.44 -11.31 -12.35
CA ARG A 80 -17.53 -12.42 -11.41
C ARG A 80 -17.73 -13.72 -12.19
N GLN A 81 -16.92 -14.72 -11.91
CA GLN A 81 -17.00 -16.04 -12.48
C GLN A 81 -17.97 -16.93 -11.66
N VAL A 82 -18.32 -18.10 -12.19
CA VAL A 82 -19.23 -19.06 -11.55
C VAL A 82 -18.67 -19.55 -10.21
N ASP A 83 -17.36 -19.67 -10.09
CA ASP A 83 -16.63 -20.06 -8.87
C ASP A 83 -16.48 -18.92 -7.84
N GLY A 84 -17.04 -17.75 -8.13
CA GLY A 84 -16.99 -16.56 -7.28
C GLY A 84 -15.75 -15.68 -7.46
N GLN A 85 -14.77 -16.10 -8.25
CA GLN A 85 -13.59 -15.29 -8.56
C GLN A 85 -13.96 -14.05 -9.37
N LEU A 86 -13.16 -13.01 -9.26
CA LEU A 86 -13.25 -11.79 -10.04
C LEU A 86 -12.12 -11.78 -11.06
N ARG A 87 -12.44 -11.90 -12.34
CA ARG A 87 -11.45 -11.78 -13.41
C ARG A 87 -11.41 -10.33 -13.87
N VAL A 88 -10.32 -9.65 -13.55
CA VAL A 88 -10.05 -8.27 -13.96
C VAL A 88 -9.34 -8.27 -15.30
N ARG A 89 -9.83 -7.48 -16.25
CA ARG A 89 -9.20 -7.27 -17.56
C ARG A 89 -8.79 -5.83 -17.70
N PHE A 90 -7.54 -5.64 -18.01
CA PHE A 90 -6.94 -4.34 -18.33
C PHE A 90 -6.84 -4.14 -19.84
N TYR A 91 -6.20 -3.05 -20.23
CA TYR A 91 -5.91 -2.81 -21.64
C TYR A 91 -4.96 -3.90 -22.18
N GLY A 92 -5.24 -4.37 -23.40
CA GLY A 92 -4.52 -5.50 -24.00
C GLY A 92 -4.97 -6.85 -23.40
N ASP A 93 -4.04 -7.78 -23.31
CA ASP A 93 -4.28 -9.15 -22.82
C ASP A 93 -3.96 -9.33 -21.32
N PHE A 94 -3.60 -8.24 -20.64
CA PHE A 94 -3.26 -8.31 -19.22
C PHE A 94 -4.50 -8.57 -18.37
N GLN A 95 -4.42 -9.58 -17.52
CA GLN A 95 -5.52 -10.02 -16.67
C GLN A 95 -5.01 -10.36 -15.28
N GLU A 96 -5.86 -10.08 -14.28
CA GLU A 96 -5.65 -10.47 -12.89
C GLU A 96 -6.86 -11.26 -12.39
N VAL A 97 -6.61 -12.18 -11.47
CA VAL A 97 -7.66 -12.95 -10.82
C VAL A 97 -7.67 -12.60 -9.33
N LEU A 98 -8.81 -12.08 -8.88
CA LEU A 98 -9.05 -11.74 -7.48
C LEU A 98 -10.12 -12.66 -6.90
N SER A 99 -10.03 -12.94 -5.61
CA SER A 99 -11.06 -13.66 -4.86
C SER A 99 -11.27 -13.04 -3.49
N LEU A 100 -12.44 -13.26 -2.91
CA LEU A 100 -12.74 -12.86 -1.53
C LEU A 100 -12.79 -14.11 -0.66
N SER A 101 -11.97 -14.13 0.39
CA SER A 101 -11.93 -15.21 1.36
C SER A 101 -11.65 -14.66 2.75
N ASN A 102 -12.45 -15.06 3.73
CA ASN A 102 -12.28 -14.69 5.14
C ASN A 102 -12.16 -13.17 5.41
N GLY A 103 -12.79 -12.35 4.58
CA GLY A 103 -12.74 -10.88 4.72
C GLY A 103 -11.52 -10.24 4.07
N GLU A 104 -10.67 -10.99 3.39
CA GLU A 104 -9.53 -10.54 2.61
C GLU A 104 -9.83 -10.56 1.12
N LEU A 105 -9.23 -9.65 0.37
CA LEU A 105 -9.13 -9.72 -1.07
C LEU A 105 -7.79 -10.41 -1.41
N ILE A 106 -7.86 -11.49 -2.17
CA ILE A 106 -6.70 -12.29 -2.56
C ILE A 106 -6.49 -12.12 -4.05
N GLN A 107 -5.31 -11.66 -4.46
CA GLN A 107 -4.83 -11.68 -5.82
C GLN A 107 -4.07 -12.99 -6.04
N ALA A 108 -4.48 -13.77 -7.03
CA ALA A 108 -3.85 -15.03 -7.33
C ALA A 108 -2.39 -14.83 -7.75
N GLN A 109 -1.55 -15.82 -7.43
CA GLN A 109 -0.17 -15.82 -7.90
C GLN A 109 -0.12 -15.83 -9.44
N SER A 110 0.88 -15.17 -10.00
CA SER A 110 1.24 -15.21 -11.43
C SER A 110 2.58 -15.91 -11.61
N ASP A 111 3.04 -15.99 -12.85
CA ASP A 111 4.39 -16.54 -13.17
C ASP A 111 5.53 -15.70 -12.56
N THR A 112 5.25 -14.43 -12.23
CA THR A 112 6.25 -13.46 -11.77
C THR A 112 6.12 -13.14 -10.29
N TRP A 113 4.90 -13.18 -9.74
CA TRP A 113 4.61 -12.71 -8.38
C TRP A 113 3.87 -13.75 -7.56
N PRO A 114 4.15 -13.84 -6.25
CA PRO A 114 3.41 -14.72 -5.34
C PRO A 114 1.96 -14.24 -5.18
N GLU A 115 1.13 -15.08 -4.54
CA GLU A 115 -0.19 -14.66 -4.08
C GLU A 115 -0.07 -13.44 -3.16
N GLN A 116 -0.94 -12.46 -3.38
CA GLN A 116 -1.00 -11.25 -2.54
C GLN A 116 -2.33 -11.16 -1.79
N ARG A 117 -2.27 -10.71 -0.55
CA ARG A 117 -3.43 -10.56 0.35
C ARG A 117 -3.61 -9.11 0.74
N PHE A 118 -4.86 -8.67 0.67
CA PHE A 118 -5.22 -7.29 0.96
C PHE A 118 -6.34 -7.27 1.99
N VAL A 119 -6.24 -6.36 2.95
CA VAL A 119 -7.31 -6.08 3.91
C VAL A 119 -8.05 -4.81 3.52
N ARG A 120 -9.28 -4.65 4.02
CA ARG A 120 -9.99 -3.38 3.80
C ARG A 120 -9.23 -2.22 4.43
N ALA A 121 -9.10 -1.13 3.68
CA ALA A 121 -8.52 0.08 4.23
C ALA A 121 -9.31 0.53 5.47
N PRO A 122 -8.62 0.96 6.55
CA PRO A 122 -9.27 1.34 7.81
C PRO A 122 -10.19 2.55 7.68
N ALA A 123 -9.95 3.38 6.68
CA ALA A 123 -10.80 4.51 6.34
C ALA A 123 -11.00 4.58 4.81
N ALA A 124 -12.18 4.98 4.39
CA ALA A 124 -12.42 5.28 2.99
C ALA A 124 -11.58 6.51 2.59
N PRO A 125 -10.91 6.47 1.44
CA PRO A 125 -10.20 7.64 0.94
C PRO A 125 -11.18 8.78 0.69
N GLY A 126 -10.72 10.01 0.88
CA GLY A 126 -11.52 11.18 0.51
C GLY A 126 -11.91 11.14 -0.98
N PRO A 127 -13.00 11.81 -1.37
CA PRO A 127 -13.53 11.72 -2.74
C PRO A 127 -12.56 12.20 -3.83
N LEU A 128 -11.57 13.01 -3.46
CA LEU A 128 -10.52 13.53 -4.36
C LEU A 128 -9.16 12.89 -4.10
N ALA A 129 -9.07 11.91 -3.19
CA ALA A 129 -7.79 11.27 -2.88
C ALA A 129 -7.30 10.45 -4.10
N PRO A 130 -6.04 10.58 -4.48
CA PRO A 130 -5.46 9.75 -5.53
C PRO A 130 -5.52 8.27 -5.18
N LEU A 131 -5.59 7.42 -6.18
CA LEU A 131 -5.43 5.97 -6.02
C LEU A 131 -4.04 5.67 -5.43
N GLY A 132 -3.99 4.81 -4.41
CA GLY A 132 -2.78 4.53 -3.62
C GLY A 132 -2.73 5.26 -2.28
N SER A 133 -3.53 6.32 -2.10
CA SER A 133 -3.50 7.16 -0.88
C SER A 133 -3.85 6.40 0.40
N SER A 134 -4.71 5.39 0.34
CA SER A 134 -5.07 4.64 1.55
C SER A 134 -3.91 3.77 2.04
N PHE A 135 -3.19 3.15 1.11
CA PHE A 135 -1.97 2.43 1.44
C PHE A 135 -0.89 3.38 1.98
N GLU A 136 -0.64 4.50 1.28
CA GLU A 136 0.34 5.50 1.72
C GLU A 136 0.06 6.01 3.13
N GLN A 137 -1.19 6.38 3.42
CA GLN A 137 -1.58 6.85 4.76
C GLN A 137 -1.38 5.79 5.85
N ALA A 138 -1.75 4.55 5.56
CA ALA A 138 -1.56 3.44 6.49
C ALA A 138 -0.07 3.16 6.74
N LEU A 139 0.74 3.13 5.66
CA LEU A 139 2.19 2.97 5.74
C LEU A 139 2.83 4.13 6.51
N TYR A 140 2.52 5.38 6.13
CA TYR A 140 3.11 6.56 6.78
C TYR A 140 2.80 6.59 8.28
N SER A 141 1.56 6.27 8.64
CA SER A 141 1.15 6.18 10.04
C SER A 141 1.92 5.12 10.82
N ALA A 142 2.11 3.93 10.25
CA ALA A 142 2.74 2.80 10.93
C ALA A 142 4.27 2.92 10.95
N TYR A 143 4.88 3.35 9.85
CA TYR A 143 6.32 3.28 9.62
C TYR A 143 7.06 4.49 10.19
N LEU A 144 6.66 5.72 9.83
CA LEU A 144 7.29 6.96 10.32
C LEU A 144 6.40 7.77 11.27
N GLY A 145 5.08 7.53 11.27
CA GLY A 145 4.12 8.36 11.98
C GLY A 145 4.42 8.53 13.46
N GLY A 146 4.12 9.73 13.98
CA GLY A 146 4.31 10.07 15.37
C GLY A 146 5.42 11.08 15.61
N THR A 147 5.79 11.24 16.89
CA THR A 147 6.74 12.26 17.34
C THR A 147 8.14 11.68 17.51
N TRP A 148 9.11 12.40 16.98
CA TRP A 148 10.53 12.06 17.03
C TRP A 148 11.33 13.20 17.66
N LEU A 149 12.40 12.87 18.37
CA LEU A 149 13.35 13.84 18.93
C LEU A 149 14.59 13.90 18.04
N ILE A 150 14.99 15.08 17.61
CA ILE A 150 16.27 15.28 16.90
C ILE A 150 17.40 15.09 17.91
N LYS A 151 18.17 14.02 17.77
CA LYS A 151 19.33 13.72 18.60
C LYS A 151 20.61 14.34 18.06
N GLU A 152 20.72 14.41 16.74
CA GLU A 152 21.86 14.99 16.04
C GLU A 152 21.38 15.71 14.78
N GLY A 153 22.05 16.80 14.43
CA GLY A 153 21.82 17.57 13.22
C GLY A 153 21.15 18.92 13.47
N LEU A 154 20.71 19.56 12.38
CA LEU A 154 20.08 20.87 12.48
C LEU A 154 18.76 20.77 13.27
N GLY A 155 18.61 21.62 14.29
CA GLY A 155 17.44 21.60 15.19
C GLY A 155 17.55 20.59 16.33
N GLU A 156 18.77 20.14 16.69
CA GLU A 156 19.02 19.23 17.82
C GLU A 156 18.23 19.64 19.09
N GLY A 157 17.62 18.65 19.74
CA GLY A 157 16.73 18.83 20.89
C GLY A 157 15.29 19.18 20.52
N GLY A 158 15.01 19.51 19.24
CA GLY A 158 13.67 19.77 18.73
C GLY A 158 12.85 18.49 18.49
N LEU A 159 11.53 18.68 18.41
CA LEU A 159 10.59 17.59 18.09
C LEU A 159 10.17 17.67 16.63
N VAL A 160 10.11 16.51 15.99
CA VAL A 160 9.58 16.32 14.63
C VAL A 160 8.32 15.50 14.71
N LEU A 161 7.25 15.93 14.05
CA LEU A 161 6.01 15.17 13.89
C LEU A 161 5.85 14.77 12.43
N PHE A 162 5.90 13.46 12.14
CA PHE A 162 5.51 12.92 10.84
C PHE A 162 4.02 12.55 10.86
N GLN A 163 3.28 13.05 9.88
CA GLN A 163 1.84 12.86 9.76
C GLN A 163 1.52 11.84 8.66
N ALA A 164 0.41 11.13 8.80
CA ALA A 164 -0.01 10.10 7.85
C ALA A 164 -0.35 10.64 6.44
N ASP A 165 -0.63 11.93 6.32
CA ASP A 165 -0.92 12.60 5.05
C ASP A 165 0.33 13.13 4.32
N GLY A 166 1.52 12.78 4.81
CA GLY A 166 2.80 13.27 4.28
C GLY A 166 3.21 14.64 4.78
N GLY A 167 2.49 15.21 5.76
CA GLY A 167 2.92 16.42 6.46
C GLY A 167 4.08 16.12 7.42
N VAL A 168 5.02 17.06 7.57
CA VAL A 168 6.06 17.00 8.59
C VAL A 168 6.19 18.36 9.26
N GLN A 169 6.29 18.36 10.60
CA GLN A 169 6.42 19.57 11.38
C GLN A 169 7.68 19.48 12.25
N GLY A 170 8.39 20.57 12.39
CA GLY A 170 9.56 20.66 13.27
C GLY A 170 10.86 20.12 12.69
N LEU A 171 10.86 19.49 11.52
CA LEU A 171 12.08 19.14 10.80
C LEU A 171 12.58 20.36 10.02
N PRO A 172 13.77 20.90 10.33
CA PRO A 172 14.27 22.08 9.63
C PRO A 172 14.42 21.83 8.13
N GLY A 173 13.85 22.72 7.32
CA GLY A 173 13.93 22.63 5.86
C GLY A 173 12.91 21.68 5.21
N ALA A 174 11.91 21.20 5.96
CA ALA A 174 10.85 20.36 5.41
C ALA A 174 9.48 20.65 6.05
N GLU A 175 8.44 20.63 5.24
CA GLU A 175 7.03 20.70 5.66
C GLU A 175 6.21 19.51 5.13
N ARG A 176 6.74 18.81 4.12
CA ARG A 176 6.14 17.58 3.59
C ARG A 176 7.22 16.53 3.33
N TYR A 177 6.78 15.27 3.36
CA TYR A 177 7.59 14.13 2.98
C TYR A 177 6.79 13.14 2.12
N ALA A 178 7.49 12.38 1.32
CA ALA A 178 6.95 11.21 0.62
C ALA A 178 7.98 10.08 0.65
N LEU A 179 7.56 8.89 1.07
CA LEU A 179 8.39 7.69 0.99
C LEU A 179 8.47 7.20 -0.46
N CYS A 180 9.62 6.75 -0.88
CA CYS A 180 9.78 6.09 -2.16
C CYS A 180 9.20 4.67 -2.07
N LEU A 181 8.17 4.38 -2.86
CA LEU A 181 7.52 3.08 -2.85
C LEU A 181 7.96 2.18 -4.00
N ALA A 182 8.19 2.73 -5.18
CA ALA A 182 8.55 1.98 -6.38
C ALA A 182 9.00 2.91 -7.53
N GLY A 183 9.31 2.34 -8.69
CA GLY A 183 9.60 3.07 -9.92
C GLY A 183 10.93 3.82 -9.90
N ASP A 184 10.94 5.02 -10.49
CA ASP A 184 12.17 5.78 -10.71
C ASP A 184 12.89 6.11 -9.40
N CYS A 185 12.18 6.51 -8.34
CA CYS A 185 12.82 6.81 -7.07
C CYS A 185 13.51 5.57 -6.47
N ALA A 186 12.91 4.40 -6.63
CA ALA A 186 13.52 3.14 -6.21
C ALA A 186 14.72 2.75 -7.06
N ALA A 187 14.65 2.98 -8.38
CA ALA A 187 15.78 2.75 -9.28
C ALA A 187 16.95 3.68 -8.95
N MET A 188 16.67 4.96 -8.67
CA MET A 188 17.68 5.96 -8.32
C MET A 188 18.36 5.71 -6.97
N SER A 189 17.64 5.18 -5.97
CA SER A 189 18.17 4.96 -4.62
C SER A 189 18.86 3.60 -4.43
N GLY A 190 18.86 2.74 -5.45
CA GLY A 190 19.57 1.45 -5.41
C GLY A 190 19.03 0.55 -4.29
N GLU A 191 19.88 0.12 -3.37
CA GLU A 191 19.53 -0.73 -2.22
C GLU A 191 18.99 0.06 -1.01
N PHE A 192 19.04 1.39 -1.04
CA PHE A 192 18.69 2.22 0.09
C PHE A 192 17.22 2.60 0.07
N ASP A 193 16.62 2.70 1.25
CA ASP A 193 15.36 3.38 1.44
C ASP A 193 15.53 4.88 1.19
N SER A 194 14.56 5.49 0.53
CA SER A 194 14.62 6.92 0.23
C SER A 194 13.30 7.63 0.47
N LEU A 195 13.42 8.91 0.77
CA LEU A 195 12.28 9.79 0.93
C LEU A 195 12.55 11.14 0.24
N TRP A 196 11.47 11.75 -0.20
CA TRP A 196 11.44 13.12 -0.68
C TRP A 196 11.07 14.05 0.47
N LEU A 197 11.89 15.08 0.74
CA LEU A 197 11.54 16.17 1.65
C LEU A 197 11.32 17.44 0.86
N GLN A 198 10.25 18.16 1.19
CA GLN A 198 9.81 19.35 0.48
C GLN A 198 9.54 20.51 1.44
N LEU A 199 9.97 21.71 1.05
CA LEU A 199 9.64 23.00 1.65
C LEU A 199 9.19 23.96 0.55
N GLY A 200 7.96 24.41 0.60
CA GLY A 200 7.34 25.19 -0.48
C GLY A 200 7.35 24.41 -1.79
N ASP A 201 7.83 25.04 -2.86
CA ASP A 201 7.92 24.43 -4.19
C ASP A 201 9.24 23.67 -4.42
N GLN A 202 10.12 23.62 -3.43
CA GLN A 202 11.41 22.96 -3.54
C GLN A 202 11.44 21.69 -2.73
N GLY A 203 12.03 20.65 -3.29
CA GLY A 203 12.22 19.39 -2.62
C GLY A 203 13.44 18.66 -3.16
N GLN A 204 13.89 17.68 -2.39
CA GLN A 204 15.03 16.85 -2.75
C GLN A 204 14.90 15.45 -2.16
N SER A 205 15.60 14.51 -2.79
CA SER A 205 15.72 13.13 -2.31
C SER A 205 16.71 13.05 -1.15
N TRP A 206 16.38 12.19 -0.21
CA TRP A 206 17.22 11.81 0.92
C TRP A 206 17.25 10.29 1.01
N LEU A 207 18.35 9.74 1.45
CA LEU A 207 18.44 8.33 1.82
C LEU A 207 18.23 8.20 3.32
N PHE A 208 17.67 7.08 3.76
CA PHE A 208 17.49 6.87 5.20
C PHE A 208 17.70 5.41 5.59
N GLU A 209 17.92 5.21 6.86
CA GLU A 209 17.91 3.93 7.55
C GLU A 209 17.02 4.04 8.78
N ARG A 210 16.14 3.07 8.95
CA ARG A 210 15.33 2.93 10.16
C ARG A 210 15.77 1.66 10.89
N GLU A 211 16.00 1.75 12.18
CA GLU A 211 16.30 0.62 13.06
C GLU A 211 15.47 0.79 14.35
N GLY A 212 14.35 0.09 14.44
CA GLY A 212 13.40 0.23 15.55
C GLY A 212 12.92 1.66 15.71
N ASP A 213 13.30 2.29 16.82
CA ASP A 213 12.95 3.66 17.16
C ASP A 213 13.98 4.71 16.68
N GLN A 214 14.96 4.32 15.90
CA GLN A 214 15.95 5.23 15.31
C GLN A 214 15.68 5.45 13.84
N LEU A 215 15.86 6.70 13.39
CA LEU A 215 15.82 7.09 11.99
C LEU A 215 17.04 7.95 11.68
N ARG A 216 17.93 7.45 10.83
CA ARG A 216 19.09 8.18 10.30
C ARG A 216 18.76 8.68 8.91
N VAL A 217 18.96 9.95 8.66
CA VAL A 217 18.72 10.57 7.35
C VAL A 217 20.02 11.10 6.80
N PHE A 218 20.31 10.72 5.54
CA PHE A 218 21.56 11.00 4.85
C PHE A 218 21.30 11.82 3.59
N GLU A 219 22.27 12.62 3.20
CA GLU A 219 22.27 13.23 1.88
C GLU A 219 22.25 12.16 0.79
N ALA A 220 21.41 12.35 -0.22
CA ALA A 220 21.44 11.56 -1.44
C ALA A 220 22.42 12.23 -2.42
N LEU A 221 23.63 11.72 -2.53
CA LEU A 221 24.65 12.22 -3.45
C LEU A 221 24.53 11.48 -4.78
N ASN A 222 24.41 12.23 -5.88
CA ASN A 222 24.33 11.65 -7.21
C ASN A 222 25.73 11.42 -7.80
N ARG A 223 25.98 10.20 -8.31
CA ARG A 223 27.24 9.84 -9.01
C ARG A 223 27.07 9.67 -10.52
N SER A 224 25.83 9.78 -11.04
CA SER A 224 25.57 9.73 -12.48
C SER A 224 26.02 11.00 -13.19
N GLN A 225 26.16 10.91 -14.49
CA GLN A 225 26.40 12.05 -15.36
C GLN A 225 25.09 12.84 -15.60
N ILE A 226 25.21 14.06 -16.18
CA ILE A 226 24.12 15.03 -16.28
C ILE A 226 22.92 14.48 -17.06
N ASP A 227 23.16 13.64 -18.06
CA ASP A 227 22.10 13.10 -18.94
C ASP A 227 21.64 11.67 -18.56
N GLU A 228 22.11 11.16 -17.43
CA GLU A 228 21.76 9.83 -16.93
C GLU A 228 20.74 9.90 -15.81
N MET A 229 19.99 8.81 -15.62
CA MET A 229 19.15 8.65 -14.43
C MET A 229 20.04 8.79 -13.18
N PRO A 230 19.65 9.58 -12.19
CA PRO A 230 20.38 9.70 -10.95
C PRO A 230 20.65 8.34 -10.30
N ASP A 231 21.87 8.15 -9.80
CA ASP A 231 22.28 6.98 -9.02
C ASP A 231 22.80 7.48 -7.67
N TYR A 232 21.92 7.36 -6.65
CA TYR A 232 22.18 7.93 -5.34
C TYR A 232 22.99 6.99 -4.45
N TYR A 233 23.92 7.57 -3.72
CA TYR A 233 24.65 6.91 -2.64
C TYR A 233 24.62 7.78 -1.38
N LYS A 234 24.87 7.17 -0.23
CA LYS A 234 24.86 7.86 1.06
C LYS A 234 25.98 8.88 1.15
N GLY A 235 25.60 10.13 1.36
CA GLY A 235 26.47 11.20 1.77
C GLY A 235 26.56 11.33 3.29
N GLN A 236 26.71 12.55 3.78
CA GLN A 236 26.78 12.84 5.20
C GLN A 236 25.42 12.57 5.89
N GLN A 237 25.45 11.96 7.08
CA GLN A 237 24.27 11.93 7.96
C GLN A 237 23.92 13.37 8.37
N ARG A 238 22.65 13.74 8.10
CA ARG A 238 22.15 15.09 8.41
C ARG A 238 21.31 15.11 9.68
N TRP A 239 20.60 14.02 9.95
CA TRP A 239 19.82 13.89 11.19
C TRP A 239 19.90 12.48 11.75
N LEU A 240 19.92 12.41 13.08
CA LEU A 240 19.56 11.24 13.86
C LEU A 240 18.30 11.57 14.65
N LEU A 241 17.22 10.85 14.40
CA LEU A 241 15.96 11.02 15.10
C LEU A 241 15.67 9.78 15.96
N MET A 242 15.05 10.01 17.13
CA MET A 242 14.61 8.95 18.05
C MET A 242 13.12 9.08 18.28
N LYS A 243 12.36 8.00 18.06
CA LYS A 243 10.92 7.96 18.28
C LYS A 243 10.60 8.12 19.78
N ARG A 244 9.48 8.79 20.07
CA ARG A 244 9.01 9.05 21.44
C ARG A 244 7.70 8.36 21.76
#